data_e332771cfddbb5f6af0240507d294be7
#
_entry.id   e332771cfddbb5f6af0240507d294be7
#
_cell.length_a   1.000
_cell.length_b   1.000
_cell.length_c   1.000
_cell.angle_alpha   90.00
_cell.angle_beta   90.00
_cell.angle_gamma   90.00
#
_symmetry.space_group_name_H-M   'P 1'
#
loop_
_entity.id
_entity.type
_entity.pdbx_description
1 polymer ?
#
loop_
_entity_poly.entity_id
_entity_poly.type
_entity_poly.pdbx_seq_one_letter_code
_entity_poly.pdbx_strand_id
1 'polypeptide(L)'
;MSSEKEPNWNLGCNLLLTAVLVGVALLYFSVKNAYNHTLQPGQSVTIRVRPNTDQVEYSSELILEKKDDKKIKLSGRDVWSEQFSGLYLEVKEKKIIQLGNSGNDDTELPNNQQDIQLVEDGIVVSYLGKKVFDVTSSKPYNITVTNVDDKPASFYTQVVNR
;
A
#
# COMPACT_ATOMS: atom_id res chain seq x y z
N MET A 1 41.86 -54.87 6.05
CA MET A 1 40.93 -54.17 6.98
C MET A 1 40.56 -52.87 6.37
N SER A 2 39.39 -52.79 5.74
CA SER A 2 38.88 -51.52 5.16
C SER A 2 38.05 -50.83 6.25
N SER A 3 38.50 -49.66 6.65
CA SER A 3 37.76 -48.80 7.59
C SER A 3 36.58 -48.19 6.80
N GLU A 4 35.40 -48.73 6.95
CA GLU A 4 34.16 -48.07 6.53
C GLU A 4 33.98 -46.82 7.38
N LYS A 5 34.06 -45.65 6.75
CA LYS A 5 33.67 -44.37 7.39
C LYS A 5 32.16 -44.38 7.52
N GLU A 6 31.68 -44.38 8.76
CA GLU A 6 30.27 -44.20 9.05
C GLU A 6 29.76 -42.87 8.47
N PRO A 7 28.60 -42.86 7.83
CA PRO A 7 28.05 -41.63 7.27
C PRO A 7 27.70 -40.65 8.39
N ASN A 8 28.18 -39.42 8.31
CA ASN A 8 28.02 -38.37 9.31
C ASN A 8 26.59 -37.79 9.22
N TRP A 9 25.59 -38.52 9.66
CA TRP A 9 24.16 -38.17 9.62
C TRP A 9 23.87 -36.78 10.25
N ASN A 10 24.59 -36.42 11.30
CA ASN A 10 24.46 -35.13 11.95
C ASN A 10 24.87 -33.95 11.04
N LEU A 11 25.85 -34.11 10.17
CA LEU A 11 26.28 -33.12 9.22
C LEU A 11 25.25 -32.84 8.13
N GLY A 12 24.62 -33.94 7.61
CA GLY A 12 23.56 -33.84 6.60
C GLY A 12 22.29 -33.16 7.13
N CYS A 13 21.83 -33.54 8.34
CA CYS A 13 20.69 -32.92 8.98
C CYS A 13 20.91 -31.41 9.29
N ASN A 14 22.10 -31.03 9.78
CA ASN A 14 22.40 -29.65 10.06
C ASN A 14 22.48 -28.78 8.79
N LEU A 15 23.04 -29.31 7.70
CA LEU A 15 23.06 -28.63 6.40
C LEU A 15 21.64 -28.41 5.83
N LEU A 16 20.78 -29.41 5.93
CA LEU A 16 19.40 -29.31 5.47
C LEU A 16 18.59 -28.31 6.29
N LEU A 17 18.73 -28.35 7.62
CA LEU A 17 18.08 -27.39 8.51
C LEU A 17 18.52 -25.95 8.22
N THR A 18 19.82 -25.73 8.01
CA THR A 18 20.38 -24.43 7.67
C THR A 18 19.83 -23.93 6.33
N ALA A 19 19.77 -24.78 5.31
CA ALA A 19 19.23 -24.42 4.00
C ALA A 19 17.75 -24.04 4.08
N VAL A 20 16.94 -24.75 4.87
CA VAL A 20 15.52 -24.42 5.11
C VAL A 20 15.38 -23.07 5.82
N LEU A 21 16.17 -22.82 6.87
CA LEU A 21 16.13 -21.54 7.60
C LEU A 21 16.52 -20.35 6.71
N VAL A 22 17.56 -20.51 5.90
CA VAL A 22 17.97 -19.49 4.92
C VAL A 22 16.88 -19.26 3.89
N GLY A 23 16.27 -20.32 3.35
CA GLY A 23 15.16 -20.23 2.41
C GLY A 23 13.96 -19.48 2.98
N VAL A 24 13.56 -19.81 4.21
CA VAL A 24 12.46 -19.12 4.91
C VAL A 24 12.80 -17.64 5.16
N ALA A 25 14.03 -17.35 5.58
CA ALA A 25 14.48 -15.96 5.78
C ALA A 25 14.45 -15.15 4.46
N LEU A 26 14.94 -15.70 3.37
CA LEU A 26 14.91 -15.06 2.05
C LEU A 26 13.49 -14.82 1.57
N LEU A 27 12.57 -15.76 1.74
CA LEU A 27 11.16 -15.59 1.42
C LEU A 27 10.53 -14.49 2.27
N TYR A 28 10.78 -14.48 3.57
CA TYR A 28 10.28 -13.45 4.47
C TYR A 28 10.75 -12.05 4.07
N PHE A 29 12.06 -11.89 3.77
CA PHE A 29 12.60 -10.61 3.30
C PHE A 29 12.05 -10.20 1.94
N SER A 30 11.85 -11.13 1.02
CA SER A 30 11.26 -10.85 -0.30
C SER A 30 9.82 -10.37 -0.18
N VAL A 31 9.00 -11.03 0.63
CA VAL A 31 7.61 -10.63 0.86
C VAL A 31 7.53 -9.27 1.57
N LYS A 32 8.36 -9.06 2.60
CA LYS A 32 8.41 -7.79 3.32
C LYS A 32 8.84 -6.62 2.42
N ASN A 33 9.77 -6.85 1.50
CA ASN A 33 10.26 -5.81 0.59
C ASN A 33 9.29 -5.54 -0.58
N ALA A 34 8.42 -6.48 -0.94
CA ALA A 34 7.46 -6.31 -2.03
C ALA A 34 6.50 -5.14 -1.84
N TYR A 35 6.24 -4.75 -0.59
CA TYR A 35 5.32 -3.67 -0.22
C TYR A 35 6.02 -2.37 0.20
N ASN A 36 7.35 -2.37 0.32
CA ASN A 36 8.12 -1.17 0.64
C ASN A 36 8.71 -0.58 -0.64
N HIS A 37 8.47 0.70 -0.85
CA HIS A 37 8.90 1.41 -2.03
C HIS A 37 9.75 2.62 -1.65
N THR A 38 10.78 2.88 -2.44
CA THR A 38 11.51 4.15 -2.44
C THR A 38 11.58 4.63 -3.87
N LEU A 39 10.84 5.69 -4.17
CA LEU A 39 10.74 6.26 -5.51
C LEU A 39 11.59 7.52 -5.62
N GLN A 40 12.41 7.61 -6.65
CA GLN A 40 13.08 8.86 -7.02
C GLN A 40 12.07 9.89 -7.54
N PRO A 41 12.40 11.19 -7.58
CA PRO A 41 11.53 12.21 -8.16
C PRO A 41 11.03 11.82 -9.55
N GLY A 42 9.72 11.90 -9.77
CA GLY A 42 9.05 11.54 -11.01
C GLY A 42 8.86 10.04 -11.27
N GLN A 43 9.42 9.16 -10.45
CA GLN A 43 9.20 7.72 -10.57
C GLN A 43 7.82 7.30 -10.08
N SER A 44 7.31 6.21 -10.66
CA SER A 44 6.00 5.66 -10.32
C SER A 44 6.08 4.16 -10.08
N VAL A 45 5.15 3.65 -9.25
CA VAL A 45 4.86 2.23 -9.10
C VAL A 45 3.37 2.00 -9.31
N THR A 46 3.03 0.88 -9.93
CA THR A 46 1.63 0.48 -10.18
C THR A 46 1.23 -0.62 -9.21
N ILE A 47 0.11 -0.40 -8.52
CA ILE A 47 -0.49 -1.32 -7.57
C ILE A 47 -1.79 -1.83 -8.19
N ARG A 48 -1.88 -3.15 -8.36
CA ARG A 48 -3.07 -3.77 -8.91
C ARG A 48 -4.08 -4.06 -7.80
N VAL A 49 -5.28 -3.51 -7.94
CA VAL A 49 -6.44 -3.85 -7.13
C VAL A 49 -7.20 -4.97 -7.82
N ARG A 50 -7.41 -6.07 -7.11
CA ARG A 50 -8.21 -7.21 -7.57
C ARG A 50 -9.37 -7.37 -6.60
N PRO A 51 -10.63 -7.28 -7.08
CA PRO A 51 -11.77 -7.54 -6.22
C PRO A 51 -11.75 -9.00 -5.76
N ASN A 52 -12.16 -9.24 -4.53
CA ASN A 52 -12.42 -10.57 -4.04
C ASN A 52 -13.85 -10.96 -4.45
N THR A 53 -13.99 -11.82 -5.45
CA THR A 53 -15.29 -12.23 -6.03
C THR A 53 -15.95 -13.40 -5.29
N ASP A 54 -15.27 -13.99 -4.33
CA ASP A 54 -15.70 -15.22 -3.68
C ASP A 54 -16.54 -14.98 -2.40
N GLN A 55 -16.72 -13.71 -1.99
CA GLN A 55 -17.46 -13.34 -0.79
C GLN A 55 -18.70 -12.50 -1.13
N VAL A 56 -19.76 -12.68 -0.34
CA VAL A 56 -21.05 -11.96 -0.49
C VAL A 56 -20.89 -10.46 -0.17
N GLU A 57 -20.03 -10.15 0.81
CA GLU A 57 -19.61 -8.79 1.13
C GLU A 57 -18.09 -8.72 1.06
N TYR A 58 -17.59 -7.84 0.23
CA TYR A 58 -16.15 -7.64 0.12
C TYR A 58 -15.82 -6.14 0.12
N SER A 59 -14.76 -5.81 0.81
CA SER A 59 -14.13 -4.50 0.74
C SER A 59 -12.67 -4.68 0.35
N SER A 60 -12.14 -3.73 -0.39
CA SER A 60 -10.71 -3.66 -0.70
C SER A 60 -10.17 -2.37 -0.12
N GLU A 61 -9.11 -2.49 0.65
CA GLU A 61 -8.46 -1.36 1.32
C GLU A 61 -7.03 -1.20 0.81
N LEU A 62 -6.67 0.02 0.45
CA LEU A 62 -5.27 0.40 0.22
C LEU A 62 -4.70 0.94 1.52
N ILE A 63 -3.82 0.19 2.12
CA ILE A 63 -2.99 0.65 3.24
C ILE A 63 -1.81 1.42 2.65
N LEU A 64 -1.65 2.67 3.06
CA LEU A 64 -0.53 3.52 2.68
C LEU A 64 0.12 4.08 3.94
N GLU A 65 1.38 3.69 4.19
CA GLU A 65 2.16 4.19 5.32
C GLU A 65 3.39 4.92 4.78
N LYS A 66 3.41 6.22 4.99
CA LYS A 66 4.52 7.08 4.59
C LYS A 66 5.53 7.19 5.73
N LYS A 67 6.81 7.02 5.38
CA LYS A 67 7.94 7.08 6.31
C LYS A 67 8.59 8.46 6.35
N ASP A 68 8.16 9.36 5.47
CA ASP A 68 8.63 10.72 5.32
C ASP A 68 7.47 11.65 4.94
N ASP A 69 7.73 12.95 4.95
CA ASP A 69 6.79 14.02 4.59
C ASP A 69 6.72 14.32 3.09
N LYS A 70 7.42 13.53 2.26
CA LYS A 70 7.50 13.77 0.82
C LYS A 70 6.15 13.57 0.14
N LYS A 71 5.90 14.36 -0.89
CA LYS A 71 4.65 14.34 -1.63
C LYS A 71 4.60 13.17 -2.60
N ILE A 72 3.58 12.35 -2.50
CA ILE A 72 3.28 11.32 -3.48
C ILE A 72 1.87 11.52 -4.03
N LYS A 73 1.70 11.26 -5.33
CA LYS A 73 0.41 11.31 -6.01
C LYS A 73 -0.15 9.91 -6.17
N LEU A 74 -1.43 9.75 -5.83
CA LEU A 74 -2.22 8.55 -6.13
C LEU A 74 -3.17 8.88 -7.27
N SER A 75 -3.19 8.06 -8.33
CA SER A 75 -4.09 8.20 -9.48
C SER A 75 -4.68 6.85 -9.89
N GLY A 76 -5.71 6.88 -10.74
CA GLY A 76 -6.42 5.70 -11.21
C GLY A 76 -7.82 5.54 -10.65
N ARG A 77 -8.32 6.51 -9.86
CA ARG A 77 -9.69 6.59 -9.35
C ARG A 77 -10.21 8.01 -9.42
N ASP A 78 -11.51 8.13 -9.63
CA ASP A 78 -12.21 9.43 -9.56
C ASP A 78 -12.65 9.79 -8.14
N VAL A 79 -12.76 8.79 -7.28
CA VAL A 79 -13.22 8.95 -5.89
C VAL A 79 -12.25 8.25 -4.95
N TRP A 80 -11.88 8.93 -3.87
CA TRP A 80 -11.05 8.40 -2.79
C TRP A 80 -11.77 8.60 -1.45
N SER A 81 -11.84 7.57 -0.63
CA SER A 81 -12.38 7.63 0.72
C SER A 81 -11.31 7.22 1.72
N GLU A 82 -10.90 8.14 2.56
CA GLU A 82 -9.93 7.89 3.63
C GLU A 82 -10.67 7.58 4.92
N GLN A 83 -10.42 6.39 5.49
CA GLN A 83 -11.25 5.83 6.54
C GLN A 83 -11.01 6.44 7.92
N PHE A 84 -9.77 6.81 8.26
CA PHE A 84 -9.44 7.28 9.62
C PHE A 84 -9.92 8.69 9.91
N SER A 85 -9.83 9.57 8.92
CA SER A 85 -10.31 10.95 9.05
C SER A 85 -11.70 11.16 8.47
N GLY A 86 -12.31 10.14 7.86
CA GLY A 86 -13.62 10.25 7.23
C GLY A 86 -13.62 11.22 6.04
N LEU A 87 -12.51 11.35 5.32
CA LEU A 87 -12.42 12.21 4.15
C LEU A 87 -12.92 11.49 2.90
N TYR A 88 -13.83 12.12 2.19
CA TYR A 88 -14.32 11.72 0.90
C TYR A 88 -13.92 12.75 -0.16
N LEU A 89 -13.19 12.30 -1.20
CA LEU A 89 -12.55 13.16 -2.18
C LEU A 89 -13.05 12.80 -3.58
N GLU A 90 -13.68 13.75 -4.26
CA GLU A 90 -14.18 13.63 -5.63
C GLU A 90 -13.26 14.39 -6.59
N VAL A 91 -12.45 13.66 -7.35
CA VAL A 91 -11.41 14.24 -8.21
C VAL A 91 -12.04 15.10 -9.33
N LYS A 92 -13.09 14.60 -10.00
CA LYS A 92 -13.76 15.31 -11.10
C LYS A 92 -14.49 16.56 -10.63
N GLU A 93 -15.16 16.47 -9.49
CA GLU A 93 -15.94 17.57 -8.91
C GLU A 93 -15.05 18.55 -8.14
N LYS A 94 -13.78 18.18 -7.91
CA LYS A 94 -12.80 18.94 -7.11
C LYS A 94 -13.31 19.23 -5.69
N LYS A 95 -14.01 18.27 -5.10
CA LYS A 95 -14.60 18.37 -3.76
C LYS A 95 -13.89 17.50 -2.75
N ILE A 96 -13.66 18.05 -1.57
CA ILE A 96 -13.24 17.33 -0.38
C ILE A 96 -14.35 17.47 0.64
N ILE A 97 -14.89 16.36 1.12
CA ILE A 97 -15.98 16.30 2.07
C ILE A 97 -15.48 15.58 3.31
N GLN A 98 -15.64 16.23 4.46
CA GLN A 98 -15.51 15.59 5.77
C GLN A 98 -16.85 14.97 6.12
N LEU A 99 -16.87 13.63 6.22
CA LEU A 99 -18.09 12.92 6.62
C LEU A 99 -18.36 13.11 8.09
N GLY A 100 -19.58 13.52 8.42
CA GLY A 100 -20.06 13.67 9.80
C GLY A 100 -20.50 12.33 10.39
N ASN A 101 -20.57 12.27 11.73
CA ASN A 101 -20.93 11.05 12.45
C ASN A 101 -22.39 10.61 12.24
N SER A 102 -23.24 11.47 11.75
CA SER A 102 -24.71 11.24 11.61
C SER A 102 -25.21 11.38 10.17
N GLY A 103 -24.34 11.53 9.19
CA GLY A 103 -24.72 11.64 7.78
C GLY A 103 -25.38 12.96 7.37
N ASN A 104 -25.68 13.84 8.32
CA ASN A 104 -26.29 15.16 8.08
C ASN A 104 -25.31 16.32 8.34
N ASP A 105 -24.11 16.03 8.79
CA ASP A 105 -23.12 17.02 9.23
C ASP A 105 -21.89 17.03 8.30
N ASP A 106 -22.07 16.59 7.05
CA ASP A 106 -21.01 16.59 6.06
C ASP A 106 -20.56 18.03 5.75
N THR A 107 -19.26 18.24 5.78
CA THR A 107 -18.67 19.58 5.58
C THR A 107 -17.71 19.57 4.40
N GLU A 108 -17.93 20.47 3.45
CA GLU A 108 -16.98 20.67 2.35
C GLU A 108 -15.75 21.43 2.88
N LEU A 109 -14.55 20.89 2.60
CA LEU A 109 -13.29 21.42 3.05
C LEU A 109 -12.50 22.07 1.90
N PRO A 110 -11.72 23.14 2.18
CA PRO A 110 -10.85 23.75 1.20
C PRO A 110 -9.66 22.84 0.86
N ASN A 111 -9.34 22.72 -0.44
CA ASN A 111 -8.29 21.83 -0.94
C ASN A 111 -6.87 22.16 -0.43
N ASN A 112 -6.60 23.41 -0.07
CA ASN A 112 -5.25 23.88 0.28
C ASN A 112 -4.86 23.71 1.76
N GLN A 113 -5.75 23.18 2.59
CA GLN A 113 -5.53 23.03 4.04
C GLN A 113 -5.40 21.57 4.49
N GLN A 114 -5.37 20.62 3.56
CA GLN A 114 -5.37 19.20 3.87
C GLN A 114 -4.02 18.54 3.59
N ASP A 115 -3.67 17.55 4.40
CA ASP A 115 -2.56 16.62 4.13
C ASP A 115 -2.81 15.76 2.88
N ILE A 116 -4.06 15.75 2.42
CA ILE A 116 -4.51 15.12 1.19
C ILE A 116 -5.16 16.20 0.33
N GLN A 117 -4.63 16.42 -0.84
CA GLN A 117 -5.06 17.47 -1.76
C GLN A 117 -5.54 16.87 -3.08
N LEU A 118 -6.60 17.42 -3.65
CA LEU A 118 -7.06 17.07 -4.99
C LEU A 118 -6.16 17.69 -6.05
N VAL A 119 -5.84 16.90 -7.07
CA VAL A 119 -5.18 17.32 -8.29
C VAL A 119 -6.01 16.87 -9.51
N GLU A 120 -5.60 17.22 -10.71
CA GLU A 120 -6.37 17.00 -11.94
C GLU A 120 -6.77 15.53 -12.15
N ASP A 121 -5.88 14.59 -11.85
CA ASP A 121 -6.04 13.16 -12.14
C ASP A 121 -5.89 12.26 -10.90
N GLY A 122 -6.13 12.80 -9.70
CA GLY A 122 -6.00 12.03 -8.46
C GLY A 122 -5.87 12.87 -7.21
N ILE A 123 -5.13 12.34 -6.25
CA ILE A 123 -4.84 13.01 -4.98
C ILE A 123 -3.34 13.07 -4.71
N VAL A 124 -2.88 14.12 -4.06
CA VAL A 124 -1.52 14.24 -3.52
C VAL A 124 -1.59 14.12 -2.00
N VAL A 125 -0.74 13.26 -1.46
CA VAL A 125 -0.67 12.99 -0.03
C VAL A 125 0.70 13.40 0.51
N SER A 126 0.72 14.16 1.63
CA SER A 126 1.92 14.70 2.26
C SER A 126 2.05 14.39 3.75
N TYR A 127 1.10 13.62 4.32
CA TYR A 127 1.13 13.21 5.73
C TYR A 127 2.31 12.27 6.05
N LEU A 128 2.63 12.15 7.32
CA LEU A 128 3.51 11.14 7.88
C LEU A 128 2.67 10.08 8.62
N GLY A 129 3.00 8.80 8.47
CA GLY A 129 2.30 7.69 9.12
C GLY A 129 1.36 6.94 8.20
N LYS A 130 0.36 6.27 8.79
CA LYS A 130 -0.53 5.33 8.11
C LYS A 130 -1.91 5.94 7.83
N LYS A 131 -2.39 5.75 6.60
CA LYS A 131 -3.78 5.98 6.20
C LYS A 131 -4.33 4.78 5.44
N VAL A 132 -5.64 4.64 5.43
CA VAL A 132 -6.34 3.55 4.77
C VAL A 132 -7.40 4.15 3.85
N PHE A 133 -7.33 3.79 2.57
CA PHE A 133 -8.28 4.24 1.56
C PHE A 133 -9.17 3.07 1.14
N ASP A 134 -10.47 3.29 1.09
CA ASP A 134 -11.37 2.35 0.42
C ASP A 134 -11.08 2.37 -1.08
N VAL A 135 -10.75 1.20 -1.60
CA VAL A 135 -10.43 0.98 -3.01
C VAL A 135 -11.31 -0.09 -3.63
N THR A 136 -12.44 -0.36 -3.00
CA THR A 136 -13.41 -1.36 -3.45
C THR A 136 -13.90 -1.09 -4.88
N SER A 137 -13.93 -2.15 -5.69
CA SER A 137 -14.40 -2.10 -7.07
C SER A 137 -14.89 -3.47 -7.51
N SER A 138 -15.91 -3.51 -8.36
CA SER A 138 -16.40 -4.74 -8.98
C SER A 138 -15.49 -5.28 -10.09
N LYS A 139 -14.51 -4.49 -10.56
CA LYS A 139 -13.59 -4.87 -11.63
C LYS A 139 -12.15 -4.59 -11.21
N PRO A 140 -11.18 -5.42 -11.68
CA PRO A 140 -9.76 -5.14 -11.47
C PRO A 140 -9.37 -3.79 -12.09
N TYR A 141 -8.54 -3.03 -11.40
CA TYR A 141 -7.96 -1.78 -11.90
C TYR A 141 -6.58 -1.54 -11.29
N ASN A 142 -5.92 -0.49 -11.74
CA ASN A 142 -4.60 -0.14 -11.27
C ASN A 142 -4.63 1.22 -10.56
N ILE A 143 -3.93 1.31 -9.45
CA ILE A 143 -3.56 2.56 -8.78
C ILE A 143 -2.11 2.84 -9.12
N THR A 144 -1.82 4.04 -9.60
CA THR A 144 -0.45 4.50 -9.81
C THR A 144 -0.04 5.43 -8.68
N VAL A 145 1.08 5.13 -8.04
CA VAL A 145 1.70 5.96 -7.00
C VAL A 145 2.93 6.61 -7.61
N THR A 146 2.98 7.94 -7.67
CA THR A 146 4.07 8.72 -8.27
C THR A 146 4.70 9.61 -7.22
N ASN A 147 6.02 9.61 -7.14
CA ASN A 147 6.74 10.62 -6.35
C ASN A 147 6.69 11.97 -7.09
N VAL A 148 6.00 12.95 -6.52
CA VAL A 148 5.87 14.32 -7.06
C VAL A 148 6.66 15.34 -6.25
N ASP A 149 7.51 14.86 -5.33
CA ASP A 149 8.47 15.67 -4.58
C ASP A 149 9.81 15.78 -5.34
N ASP A 150 10.67 16.70 -4.93
CA ASP A 150 12.02 16.90 -5.47
C ASP A 150 13.08 15.96 -4.85
N LYS A 151 12.68 15.16 -3.84
CA LYS A 151 13.53 14.20 -3.12
C LYS A 151 12.92 12.80 -3.15
N PRO A 152 13.71 11.75 -2.91
CA PRO A 152 13.20 10.39 -2.81
C PRO A 152 12.11 10.28 -1.73
N ALA A 153 11.01 9.61 -2.06
CA ALA A 153 9.90 9.33 -1.15
C ALA A 153 9.86 7.85 -0.79
N SER A 154 9.74 7.54 0.50
CA SER A 154 9.72 6.18 1.02
C SER A 154 8.37 5.88 1.68
N PHE A 155 7.74 4.78 1.27
CA PHE A 155 6.44 4.37 1.80
C PHE A 155 6.25 2.86 1.70
N TYR A 156 5.34 2.37 2.53
CA TYR A 156 4.77 1.03 2.43
C TYR A 156 3.38 1.13 1.82
N THR A 157 3.03 0.19 0.94
CA THR A 157 1.66 0.10 0.41
C THR A 157 1.24 -1.33 0.16
N GLN A 158 0.01 -1.66 0.54
CA GLN A 158 -0.60 -2.97 0.37
C GLN A 158 -2.09 -2.84 0.11
N VAL A 159 -2.60 -3.60 -0.84
CA VAL A 159 -4.06 -3.81 -0.99
C VAL A 159 -4.44 -5.05 -0.19
N VAL A 160 -5.42 -4.89 0.69
CA VAL A 160 -6.01 -5.96 1.50
C VAL A 160 -7.47 -6.11 1.10
N ASN A 161 -7.88 -7.32 0.76
CA ASN A 161 -9.28 -7.68 0.53
C ASN A 161 -9.84 -8.30 1.81
N ARG A 162 -11.03 -7.86 2.23
CA ARG A 162 -11.74 -8.33 3.42
C ARG A 162 -13.13 -8.81 3.07
#